data_d1adc6034dd36e3035c0a70ae9e400ed
#
_entry.id   d1adc6034dd36e3035c0a70ae9e400ed
#
_cell.length_a   1.000
_cell.length_b   1.000
_cell.length_c   1.000
_cell.angle_alpha   90.00
_cell.angle_beta   90.00
_cell.angle_gamma   90.00
#
_symmetry.space_group_name_H-M   'P 1'
#
loop_
_entity.id
_entity.type
_entity.pdbx_description
1 polymer ?
#
loop_
_entity_poly.entity_id
_entity_poly.type
_entity_poly.pdbx_seq_one_letter_code
_entity_poly.pdbx_strand_id
1 'polypeptide(L)'
;ILAKKMMGAGGGSIINISSIAGLQAAPMQAIYSVTKAGLIMLTKAMARECGRKGVRVNCICPGVIKTQLSEALWKDADREKAFAAQKALGRIGDVEELVGAAIYFASDASSFTTGAVLTVDGGMVI
;
A
#
# COMPACT_ATOMS: atom_id res chain seq x y z
N ILE A 1 6.79 18.62 -5.94
CA ILE A 1 6.12 19.90 -5.60
C ILE A 1 5.44 19.80 -4.23
N LEU A 2 4.62 18.77 -3.95
CA LEU A 2 3.88 18.64 -2.69
C LEU A 2 4.81 18.52 -1.48
N ALA A 3 5.77 17.57 -1.51
CA ALA A 3 6.73 17.39 -0.43
C ALA A 3 7.51 18.67 -0.09
N LYS A 4 7.89 19.47 -1.11
CA LYS A 4 8.57 20.75 -0.90
C LYS A 4 7.70 21.76 -0.14
N LYS A 5 6.40 21.81 -0.42
CA LYS A 5 5.45 22.66 0.32
C LYS A 5 5.31 22.19 1.77
N MET A 6 5.18 20.89 2.00
CA MET A 6 5.08 20.30 3.34
C MET A 6 6.34 20.58 4.17
N MET A 7 7.53 20.44 3.59
CA MET A 7 8.80 20.78 4.25
C MET A 7 8.85 22.27 4.67
N GLY A 8 8.32 23.17 3.85
CA GLY A 8 8.23 24.60 4.18
C GLY A 8 7.16 24.95 5.21
N ALA A 9 6.16 24.08 5.39
CA ALA A 9 5.06 24.25 6.33
C ALA A 9 5.30 23.55 7.69
N GLY A 10 6.50 23.03 7.93
CA GLY A 10 6.85 22.40 9.21
C GLY A 10 6.70 20.88 9.26
N GLY A 11 6.34 20.23 8.15
CA GLY A 11 6.25 18.78 8.07
C GLY A 11 4.94 18.25 7.51
N GLY A 12 4.73 16.93 7.67
CA GLY A 12 3.51 16.26 7.24
C GLY A 12 3.68 14.77 7.00
N SER A 13 2.62 14.13 6.53
CA SER A 13 2.62 12.71 6.17
C SER A 13 2.17 12.50 4.73
N ILE A 14 2.95 11.73 3.98
CA ILE A 14 2.63 11.26 2.62
C ILE A 14 2.40 9.76 2.70
N ILE A 15 1.26 9.30 2.19
CA ILE A 15 0.90 7.89 2.12
C ILE A 15 0.75 7.50 0.66
N ASN A 16 1.64 6.65 0.18
CA ASN A 16 1.55 6.08 -1.15
C ASN A 16 0.78 4.76 -1.12
N ILE A 17 -0.12 4.56 -2.07
CA ILE A 17 -0.86 3.30 -2.21
C ILE A 17 -0.25 2.50 -3.36
N SER A 18 0.55 1.51 -3.00
CA SER A 18 1.14 0.57 -3.95
C SER A 18 0.24 -0.66 -4.15
N SER A 19 0.81 -1.83 -4.10
CA SER A 19 0.15 -3.14 -4.19
C SER A 19 1.12 -4.23 -3.74
N ILE A 20 0.62 -5.39 -3.33
CA ILE A 20 1.44 -6.60 -3.21
C ILE A 20 2.10 -6.98 -4.54
N ALA A 21 1.54 -6.60 -5.69
CA ALA A 21 2.15 -6.78 -7.00
C ALA A 21 3.47 -6.00 -7.18
N GLY A 22 3.75 -5.03 -6.32
CA GLY A 22 5.06 -4.35 -6.25
C GLY A 22 6.09 -5.09 -5.39
N LEU A 23 5.66 -6.09 -4.63
CA LEU A 23 6.49 -6.93 -3.77
C LEU A 23 6.75 -8.31 -4.37
N GLN A 24 5.74 -8.86 -5.02
CA GLN A 24 5.77 -10.19 -5.64
C GLN A 24 5.18 -10.12 -7.04
N ALA A 25 5.87 -10.75 -8.00
CA ALA A 25 5.38 -10.80 -9.38
C ALA A 25 4.11 -11.65 -9.49
N ALA A 26 3.17 -11.18 -10.30
CA ALA A 26 1.96 -11.92 -10.64
C ALA A 26 1.83 -12.06 -12.17
N PRO A 27 1.30 -13.17 -12.67
CA PRO A 27 1.09 -13.37 -14.11
C PRO A 27 0.25 -12.23 -14.72
N MET A 28 0.58 -11.84 -15.94
CA MET A 28 -0.10 -10.79 -16.73
C MET A 28 -0.10 -9.39 -16.09
N GLN A 29 0.74 -9.14 -15.08
CA GLN A 29 0.83 -7.85 -14.38
C GLN A 29 2.23 -7.20 -14.48
N ALA A 30 3.03 -7.55 -15.50
CA ALA A 30 4.43 -7.10 -15.58
C ALA A 30 4.59 -5.57 -15.44
N ILE A 31 3.91 -4.79 -16.28
CA ILE A 31 4.00 -3.31 -16.26
C ILE A 31 3.38 -2.75 -14.96
N TYR A 32 2.26 -3.29 -14.52
CA TYR A 32 1.64 -2.89 -13.25
C TYR A 32 2.60 -3.13 -12.08
N SER A 33 3.22 -4.31 -12.01
CA SER A 33 4.19 -4.65 -10.95
C SER A 33 5.39 -3.71 -10.95
N VAL A 34 5.94 -3.36 -12.12
CA VAL A 34 7.03 -2.38 -12.23
C VAL A 34 6.62 -1.03 -11.67
N THR A 35 5.44 -0.53 -12.03
CA THR A 35 4.97 0.77 -11.51
C THR A 35 4.78 0.75 -10.00
N LYS A 36 4.24 -0.36 -9.46
CA LYS A 36 4.00 -0.51 -8.02
C LYS A 36 5.29 -0.73 -7.22
N ALA A 37 6.26 -1.47 -7.77
CA ALA A 37 7.61 -1.58 -7.19
C ALA A 37 8.33 -0.23 -7.19
N GLY A 38 8.22 0.53 -8.29
CA GLY A 38 8.75 1.89 -8.38
C GLY A 38 8.19 2.81 -7.31
N LEU A 39 6.89 2.72 -7.02
CA LEU A 39 6.24 3.53 -5.97
C LEU A 39 6.73 3.15 -4.56
N ILE A 40 7.01 1.87 -4.31
CA ILE A 40 7.64 1.42 -3.06
C ILE A 40 9.03 2.03 -2.91
N MET A 41 9.85 1.98 -3.96
CA MET A 41 11.20 2.55 -3.93
C MET A 41 11.16 4.08 -3.81
N LEU A 42 10.25 4.76 -4.52
CA LEU A 42 10.02 6.20 -4.39
C LEU A 42 9.67 6.58 -2.95
N THR A 43 8.83 5.80 -2.27
CA THR A 43 8.49 6.00 -0.84
C THR A 43 9.74 6.03 0.02
N LYS A 44 10.63 5.05 -0.14
CA LYS A 44 11.87 4.94 0.63
C LYS A 44 12.84 6.08 0.34
N ALA A 45 12.98 6.46 -0.94
CA ALA A 45 13.83 7.57 -1.35
C ALA A 45 13.34 8.90 -0.75
N MET A 46 12.05 9.20 -0.92
CA MET A 46 11.44 10.42 -0.38
C MET A 46 11.49 10.47 1.16
N ALA A 47 11.34 9.34 1.84
CA ALA A 47 11.47 9.27 3.31
C ALA A 47 12.88 9.72 3.75
N ARG A 48 13.92 9.30 3.04
CA ARG A 48 15.30 9.73 3.31
C ARG A 48 15.55 11.21 2.99
N GLU A 49 15.00 11.69 1.88
CA GLU A 49 15.21 13.07 1.42
C GLU A 49 14.44 14.09 2.28
N CYS A 50 13.22 13.75 2.71
CA CYS A 50 12.30 14.68 3.35
C CYS A 50 12.25 14.56 4.89
N GLY A 51 12.74 13.45 5.46
CA GLY A 51 12.58 13.12 6.88
C GLY A 51 13.16 14.18 7.83
N ARG A 52 14.36 14.70 7.52
CA ARG A 52 14.99 15.77 8.32
C ARG A 52 14.22 17.10 8.30
N LYS A 53 13.24 17.24 7.41
CA LYS A 53 12.36 18.40 7.29
C LYS A 53 10.95 18.10 7.83
N GLY A 54 10.80 17.06 8.66
CA GLY A 54 9.55 16.71 9.32
C GLY A 54 8.50 16.02 8.42
N VAL A 55 8.85 15.62 7.19
CA VAL A 55 7.91 14.93 6.31
C VAL A 55 8.14 13.42 6.38
N ARG A 56 7.14 12.68 6.85
CA ARG A 56 7.11 11.23 6.82
C ARG A 56 6.54 10.74 5.49
N VAL A 57 7.08 9.67 4.94
CA VAL A 57 6.60 9.07 3.68
C VAL A 57 6.52 7.57 3.86
N ASN A 58 5.32 7.00 3.78
CA ASN A 58 5.06 5.58 3.98
C ASN A 58 4.21 5.01 2.83
N CYS A 59 4.17 3.70 2.72
CA CYS A 59 3.48 2.99 1.66
C CYS A 59 2.56 1.92 2.23
N ILE A 60 1.32 1.86 1.72
CA ILE A 60 0.41 0.73 1.94
C ILE A 60 0.44 -0.12 0.67
N CYS A 61 0.57 -1.44 0.84
CA CYS A 61 0.51 -2.43 -0.23
C CYS A 61 -0.71 -3.33 0.00
N PRO A 62 -1.89 -2.96 -0.54
CA PRO A 62 -3.06 -3.81 -0.46
C PRO A 62 -2.90 -5.11 -1.23
N GLY A 63 -3.51 -6.18 -0.72
CA GLY A 63 -3.82 -7.39 -1.47
C GLY A 63 -5.02 -7.20 -2.39
N VAL A 64 -5.71 -8.31 -2.70
CA VAL A 64 -6.98 -8.24 -3.42
C VAL A 64 -8.05 -7.75 -2.45
N ILE A 65 -8.60 -6.57 -2.74
CA ILE A 65 -9.66 -5.90 -1.98
C ILE A 65 -10.89 -5.78 -2.89
N LYS A 66 -12.09 -6.00 -2.36
CA LYS A 66 -13.35 -5.86 -3.10
C LYS A 66 -13.60 -4.41 -3.48
N THR A 67 -13.35 -4.10 -4.74
CA THR A 67 -13.58 -2.77 -5.34
C THR A 67 -14.11 -2.95 -6.74
N GLN A 68 -14.65 -1.90 -7.33
CA GLN A 68 -15.06 -1.90 -8.74
C GLN A 68 -13.89 -2.28 -9.67
N LEU A 69 -12.68 -1.81 -9.38
CA LEU A 69 -11.48 -2.11 -10.17
C LEU A 69 -11.11 -3.60 -10.16
N SER A 70 -11.32 -4.28 -9.05
CA SER A 70 -10.99 -5.69 -8.84
C SER A 70 -12.17 -6.65 -9.08
N GLU A 71 -13.32 -6.14 -9.52
CA GLU A 71 -14.57 -6.90 -9.64
C GLU A 71 -14.41 -8.20 -10.44
N ALA A 72 -13.60 -8.20 -11.49
CA ALA A 72 -13.31 -9.38 -12.30
C ALA A 72 -12.65 -10.54 -11.52
N LEU A 73 -12.08 -10.26 -10.34
CA LEU A 73 -11.39 -11.26 -9.50
C LEU A 73 -12.31 -11.91 -8.46
N TRP A 74 -13.48 -11.32 -8.17
CA TRP A 74 -14.34 -11.77 -7.07
C TRP A 74 -15.83 -11.83 -7.42
N LYS A 75 -16.25 -11.35 -8.60
CA LYS A 75 -17.66 -11.41 -9.06
C LYS A 75 -18.13 -12.84 -9.29
N ASP A 76 -17.25 -13.71 -9.72
CA ASP A 76 -17.51 -15.14 -9.90
C ASP A 76 -17.08 -15.90 -8.63
N ALA A 77 -17.97 -16.75 -8.09
CA ALA A 77 -17.76 -17.46 -6.84
C ALA A 77 -16.54 -18.40 -6.84
N ASP A 78 -16.24 -19.04 -7.96
CA ASP A 78 -15.09 -19.94 -8.06
C ASP A 78 -13.78 -19.15 -8.08
N ARG A 79 -13.76 -18.00 -8.75
CA ARG A 79 -12.62 -17.07 -8.72
C ARG A 79 -12.42 -16.48 -7.33
N GLU A 80 -13.48 -16.02 -6.69
CA GLU A 80 -13.41 -15.50 -5.31
C GLU A 80 -12.80 -16.54 -4.39
N LYS A 81 -13.29 -17.80 -4.44
CA LYS A 81 -12.76 -18.91 -3.65
C LYS A 81 -11.29 -19.19 -3.95
N ALA A 82 -10.88 -19.16 -5.22
CA ALA A 82 -9.49 -19.37 -5.62
C ALA A 82 -8.56 -18.27 -5.11
N PHE A 83 -9.00 -17.01 -5.14
CA PHE A 83 -8.23 -15.89 -4.58
C PHE A 83 -8.23 -15.90 -3.04
N ALA A 84 -9.33 -16.28 -2.40
CA ALA A 84 -9.42 -16.44 -0.95
C ALA A 84 -8.45 -17.51 -0.43
N ALA A 85 -8.36 -18.63 -1.12
CA ALA A 85 -7.49 -19.75 -0.74
C ALA A 85 -5.98 -19.40 -0.74
N GLN A 86 -5.57 -18.34 -1.44
CA GLN A 86 -4.18 -17.88 -1.47
C GLN A 86 -3.79 -17.04 -0.24
N LYS A 87 -4.73 -16.75 0.65
CA LYS A 87 -4.52 -15.88 1.81
C LYS A 87 -4.61 -16.67 3.12
N ALA A 88 -3.75 -16.33 4.07
CA ALA A 88 -3.80 -16.95 5.40
C ALA A 88 -5.15 -16.74 6.10
N LEU A 89 -5.80 -15.58 5.88
CA LEU A 89 -7.12 -15.30 6.44
C LEU A 89 -8.28 -15.94 5.66
N GLY A 90 -8.03 -16.62 4.54
CA GLY A 90 -9.01 -17.39 3.78
C GLY A 90 -10.13 -16.58 3.12
N ARG A 91 -9.96 -15.27 2.94
CA ARG A 91 -10.95 -14.39 2.31
C ARG A 91 -10.33 -13.22 1.56
N ILE A 92 -11.08 -12.62 0.66
CA ILE A 92 -10.73 -11.32 0.06
C ILE A 92 -11.05 -10.22 1.08
N GLY A 93 -10.26 -9.15 1.08
CA GLY A 93 -10.47 -8.03 1.99
C GLY A 93 -11.52 -7.02 1.49
N ASP A 94 -12.08 -6.25 2.41
CA ASP A 94 -12.99 -5.13 2.12
C ASP A 94 -12.24 -3.79 2.24
N VAL A 95 -12.79 -2.72 1.65
CA VAL A 95 -12.14 -1.39 1.59
C VAL A 95 -11.88 -0.82 2.97
N GLU A 96 -12.78 -1.05 3.91
CA GLU A 96 -12.72 -0.59 5.29
C GLU A 96 -11.49 -1.11 6.03
N GLU A 97 -10.95 -2.26 5.61
CA GLU A 97 -9.77 -2.87 6.25
C GLU A 97 -8.46 -2.12 5.97
N LEU A 98 -8.46 -1.22 4.99
CA LEU A 98 -7.32 -0.33 4.70
C LEU A 98 -7.33 0.94 5.57
N VAL A 99 -8.49 1.29 6.15
CA VAL A 99 -8.70 2.56 6.87
C VAL A 99 -7.78 2.66 8.08
N GLY A 100 -7.64 1.58 8.86
CA GLY A 100 -6.76 1.56 10.02
C GLY A 100 -5.29 1.86 9.68
N ALA A 101 -4.78 1.29 8.60
CA ALA A 101 -3.43 1.53 8.11
C ALA A 101 -3.25 3.00 7.64
N ALA A 102 -4.25 3.55 6.95
CA ALA A 102 -4.24 4.94 6.49
C ALA A 102 -4.26 5.92 7.67
N ILE A 103 -5.14 5.70 8.67
CA ILE A 103 -5.21 6.52 9.88
C ILE A 103 -3.88 6.45 10.66
N TYR A 104 -3.33 5.25 10.84
CA TYR A 104 -2.03 5.08 11.51
C TYR A 104 -0.95 5.94 10.85
N PHE A 105 -0.78 5.83 9.53
CA PHE A 105 0.23 6.62 8.83
C PHE A 105 -0.08 8.12 8.77
N ALA A 106 -1.34 8.52 8.79
CA ALA A 106 -1.74 9.92 8.76
C ALA A 106 -1.55 10.63 10.12
N SER A 107 -1.62 9.89 11.22
CA SER A 107 -1.63 10.42 12.58
C SER A 107 -0.25 10.43 13.24
N ASP A 108 -0.17 11.05 14.43
CA ASP A 108 1.03 11.08 15.27
C ASP A 108 1.37 9.72 15.88
N ALA A 109 0.45 8.74 15.84
CA ALA A 109 0.76 7.35 16.21
C ALA A 109 1.92 6.76 15.40
N SER A 110 2.16 7.30 14.19
CA SER A 110 3.29 6.94 13.33
C SER A 110 4.41 8.00 13.30
N SER A 111 4.54 8.84 14.34
CA SER A 111 5.52 9.95 14.38
C SER A 111 6.98 9.49 14.18
N PHE A 112 7.31 8.24 14.53
CA PHE A 112 8.64 7.66 14.33
C PHE A 112 8.69 6.65 13.18
N THR A 113 7.67 6.66 12.28
CA THR A 113 7.55 5.72 11.16
C THR A 113 7.66 6.47 9.84
N THR A 114 8.75 6.24 9.10
CA THR A 114 8.94 6.75 7.74
C THR A 114 9.71 5.74 6.89
N GLY A 115 9.42 5.67 5.60
CA GLY A 115 9.99 4.66 4.68
C GLY A 115 9.38 3.27 4.85
N ALA A 116 8.36 3.11 5.69
CA ALA A 116 7.71 1.83 5.93
C ALA A 116 6.85 1.40 4.73
N VAL A 117 6.79 0.08 4.53
CA VAL A 117 5.93 -0.59 3.56
C VAL A 117 5.07 -1.56 4.34
N LEU A 118 3.78 -1.27 4.43
CA LEU A 118 2.81 -2.07 5.17
C LEU A 118 1.94 -2.85 4.20
N THR A 119 2.01 -4.17 4.25
CA THR A 119 1.08 -5.04 3.54
C THR A 119 -0.23 -5.18 4.31
N VAL A 120 -1.36 -5.06 3.59
CA VAL A 120 -2.71 -5.31 4.10
C VAL A 120 -3.37 -6.25 3.09
N ASP A 121 -3.10 -7.54 3.20
CA ASP A 121 -3.35 -8.52 2.13
C ASP A 121 -3.93 -9.85 2.64
N GLY A 122 -4.23 -9.94 3.92
CA GLY A 122 -4.73 -11.17 4.55
C GLY A 122 -3.68 -12.29 4.63
N GLY A 123 -2.39 -11.94 4.56
CA GLY A 123 -1.28 -12.91 4.58
C GLY A 123 -1.10 -13.64 3.25
N MET A 124 -1.24 -12.94 2.13
CA MET A 124 -0.98 -13.50 0.79
C MET A 124 0.51 -13.49 0.46
N VAL A 125 1.24 -12.45 0.90
CA VAL A 125 2.68 -12.29 0.68
C VAL A 125 3.39 -12.37 2.03
N ILE A 126 3.74 -13.60 2.42
CA ILE A 126 4.47 -13.91 3.66
C ILE A 126 5.61 -14.86 3.38
#